data_aba6d548f8707a84e7bc3ff3502fa726
#
_entry.id   aba6d548f8707a84e7bc3ff3502fa726
#
_cell.length_a   1.000
_cell.length_b   1.000
_cell.length_c   1.000
_cell.angle_alpha   90.00
_cell.angle_beta   90.00
_cell.angle_gamma   90.00
#
_symmetry.space_group_name_H-M   'P 1'
#
loop_
_entity.id
_entity.type
_entity.pdbx_description
1 polymer ?
#
loop_
_entity_poly.entity_id
_entity_poly.type
_entity_poly.pdbx_seq_one_letter_code
_entity_poly.pdbx_strand_id
1 'polypeptide(L)'
;MLTVVCETPGTLLAQDRPMPERGADQVLLRVKRVGVCGTDLHIFTGKQPYLSYPRVMGHELSGIVEAAPEGSTLRPGDTVYVMPY
;
A
#
# COMPACT_ATOMS: atom_id res chain seq x y z
N MET A 1 -1.07 6.81 -11.39
CA MET A 1 -0.19 6.12 -10.43
C MET A 1 -0.14 4.63 -10.76
N LEU A 2 1.05 4.12 -10.97
CA LEU A 2 1.22 2.69 -11.25
C LEU A 2 0.82 1.87 -10.02
N THR A 3 -0.08 0.91 -10.21
CA THR A 3 -0.60 0.07 -9.14
C THR A 3 -0.57 -1.39 -9.58
N VAL A 4 -0.06 -2.28 -8.73
CA VAL A 4 -0.08 -3.71 -8.98
C VAL A 4 -1.26 -4.32 -8.25
N VAL A 5 -2.12 -5.02 -9.00
CA VAL A 5 -3.38 -5.57 -8.49
C VAL A 5 -3.39 -7.07 -8.72
N CYS A 6 -3.71 -7.84 -7.68
CA CYS A 6 -4.06 -9.24 -7.82
C CYS A 6 -5.57 -9.30 -8.09
N GLU A 7 -5.93 -9.51 -9.34
CA GLU A 7 -7.33 -9.46 -9.77
C GLU A 7 -8.11 -10.68 -9.32
N THR A 8 -7.47 -11.82 -9.48
CA THR A 8 -7.90 -13.12 -8.96
C THR A 8 -6.65 -13.89 -8.55
N PRO A 9 -6.77 -14.97 -7.76
CA PRO A 9 -5.61 -15.78 -7.45
C PRO A 9 -4.85 -16.20 -8.72
N GLY A 10 -3.53 -15.96 -8.72
CA GLY A 10 -2.66 -16.28 -9.84
C GLY A 10 -2.56 -15.23 -10.94
N THR A 11 -3.29 -14.12 -10.84
CA THR A 11 -3.30 -13.07 -11.88
C THR A 11 -2.90 -11.73 -11.30
N LEU A 12 -1.73 -11.22 -11.69
CA LEU A 12 -1.27 -9.88 -11.36
C LEU A 12 -1.39 -8.97 -12.58
N LEU A 13 -1.90 -7.77 -12.36
CA LEU A 13 -2.02 -6.73 -13.39
C LEU A 13 -1.38 -5.44 -12.89
N ALA A 14 -0.69 -4.75 -13.80
CA ALA A 14 -0.26 -3.38 -13.58
C ALA A 14 -1.32 -2.45 -14.15
N GLN A 15 -1.83 -1.54 -13.33
CA GLN A 15 -2.86 -0.59 -13.72
C GLN A 15 -2.40 0.83 -13.44
N ASP A 16 -2.85 1.76 -14.27
CA ASP A 16 -2.71 3.18 -13.97
C ASP A 16 -3.97 3.65 -13.27
N ARG A 17 -3.83 4.01 -11.98
CA ARG A 17 -4.94 4.49 -11.15
C ARG A 17 -4.75 5.94 -10.78
N PRO A 18 -5.84 6.68 -10.50
CA PRO A 18 -5.74 8.04 -9.99
C PRO A 18 -4.92 8.10 -8.70
N MET A 19 -4.27 9.24 -8.48
CA MET A 19 -3.62 9.50 -7.20
C MET A 19 -4.66 9.51 -6.09
N PRO A 20 -4.38 8.87 -4.94
CA PRO A 20 -5.33 8.86 -3.83
C PRO A 20 -5.47 10.26 -3.23
N GLU A 21 -6.66 10.56 -2.72
CA GLU A 21 -6.92 11.78 -1.96
C GLU A 21 -6.80 11.48 -0.47
N ARG A 22 -6.10 12.34 0.25
CA ARG A 22 -5.93 12.19 1.70
C ARG A 22 -7.20 12.62 2.42
N GLY A 23 -7.73 11.76 3.32
CA GLY A 23 -8.71 12.19 4.30
C GLY A 23 -8.07 13.09 5.36
N ALA A 24 -8.89 13.85 6.11
CA ALA A 24 -8.41 14.85 7.05
C ALA A 24 -7.52 14.26 8.17
N ASP A 25 -7.75 13.01 8.55
CA ASP A 25 -7.02 12.30 9.60
C ASP A 25 -6.02 11.28 9.06
N GLN A 26 -5.71 11.33 7.78
CA GLN A 26 -4.83 10.39 7.11
C GLN A 26 -3.50 11.03 6.71
N VAL A 27 -2.48 10.20 6.61
CA VAL A 27 -1.16 10.59 6.10
C VAL A 27 -1.05 10.12 4.65
N LEU A 28 -0.61 11.02 3.77
CA LEU A 28 -0.30 10.68 2.38
C LEU A 28 1.20 10.41 2.27
N LEU A 29 1.55 9.22 1.76
CA LEU A 29 2.94 8.80 1.60
C LEU A 29 3.30 8.68 0.12
N ARG A 30 4.51 9.13 -0.22
CA ARG A 30 5.15 8.77 -1.48
C ARG A 30 5.93 7.48 -1.27
N VAL A 31 5.43 6.39 -1.82
CA VAL A 31 6.04 5.06 -1.65
C VAL A 31 7.37 5.00 -2.39
N LYS A 32 8.42 4.54 -1.71
CA LYS A 32 9.76 4.37 -2.29
C LYS A 32 10.16 2.91 -2.44
N ARG A 33 9.79 2.07 -1.47
CA ARG A 33 10.10 0.64 -1.48
C ARG A 33 8.91 -0.14 -0.99
N VAL A 34 8.67 -1.29 -1.59
CA VAL A 34 7.66 -2.25 -1.13
C VAL A 34 8.35 -3.59 -0.95
N GLY A 35 8.21 -4.16 0.24
CA GLY A 35 8.72 -5.49 0.53
C GLY A 35 7.70 -6.56 0.19
N VAL A 36 8.17 -7.73 -0.19
CA VAL A 36 7.34 -8.91 -0.43
C VAL A 36 7.54 -9.88 0.73
N CYS A 37 6.44 -10.32 1.34
CA CYS A 37 6.48 -11.31 2.42
C CYS A 37 5.66 -12.55 2.06
N GLY A 38 5.66 -13.56 2.95
CA GLY A 38 4.91 -14.80 2.73
C GLY A 38 3.42 -14.57 2.56
N THR A 39 2.85 -13.55 3.22
CA THR A 39 1.44 -13.20 3.06
C THR A 39 1.11 -12.80 1.61
N ASP A 40 2.00 -12.06 0.94
CA ASP A 40 1.81 -11.69 -0.47
C ASP A 40 1.76 -12.93 -1.37
N LEU A 41 2.61 -13.92 -1.09
CA LEU A 41 2.59 -15.19 -1.82
C LEU A 41 1.28 -15.94 -1.59
N HIS A 42 0.78 -15.97 -0.36
CA HIS A 42 -0.51 -16.59 -0.03
C HIS A 42 -1.67 -15.88 -0.71
N ILE A 43 -1.64 -14.55 -0.78
CA ILE A 43 -2.64 -13.77 -1.51
C ILE A 43 -2.64 -14.16 -2.99
N PHE A 44 -1.46 -14.20 -3.60
CA PHE A 44 -1.32 -14.55 -5.01
C PHE A 44 -1.83 -15.96 -5.31
N THR A 45 -1.58 -16.92 -4.44
CA THR A 45 -2.00 -18.30 -4.63
C THR A 45 -3.43 -18.57 -4.17
N GLY A 46 -4.09 -17.61 -3.54
CA GLY A 46 -5.46 -17.75 -3.05
C GLY A 46 -5.58 -18.50 -1.73
N LYS A 47 -4.48 -18.70 -1.02
CA LYS A 47 -4.44 -19.45 0.25
C LYS A 47 -4.68 -18.60 1.49
N GLN A 48 -4.66 -17.28 1.36
CA GLN A 48 -4.89 -16.39 2.49
C GLN A 48 -6.39 -16.29 2.77
N PRO A 49 -6.87 -16.66 3.99
CA PRO A 49 -8.29 -16.62 4.30
C PRO A 49 -8.80 -15.19 4.49
N TYR A 50 -10.12 -15.02 4.35
CA TYR A 50 -10.84 -13.78 4.62
C TYR A 50 -10.45 -12.60 3.75
N LEU A 51 -9.91 -12.84 2.56
CA LEU A 51 -9.58 -11.79 1.61
C LEU A 51 -10.52 -11.78 0.43
N SER A 52 -10.73 -10.58 -0.10
CA SER A 52 -11.50 -10.36 -1.33
C SER A 52 -10.57 -9.93 -2.46
N TYR A 53 -10.98 -10.20 -3.70
CA TYR A 53 -10.29 -9.79 -4.91
C TYR A 53 -11.24 -8.92 -5.75
N PRO A 54 -10.74 -8.00 -6.58
CA PRO A 54 -9.33 -7.65 -6.78
C PRO A 54 -8.72 -6.98 -5.55
N ARG A 55 -7.40 -7.09 -5.39
CA ARG A 55 -6.68 -6.53 -4.24
C ARG A 55 -5.39 -5.86 -4.68
N VAL A 56 -5.19 -4.65 -4.22
CA VAL A 56 -3.90 -3.95 -4.41
C VAL A 56 -2.86 -4.64 -3.56
N MET A 57 -1.72 -4.98 -4.17
CA MET A 57 -0.65 -5.72 -3.52
C MET A 57 0.31 -4.79 -2.78
N GLY A 58 0.93 -5.34 -1.73
CA GLY A 58 1.95 -4.67 -0.96
C GLY A 58 1.41 -4.04 0.32
N HIS A 59 1.99 -4.42 1.45
CA HIS A 59 1.60 -3.91 2.78
C HIS A 59 2.80 -3.58 3.66
N GLU A 60 4.00 -4.01 3.28
CA GLU A 60 5.25 -3.64 3.94
C GLU A 60 5.99 -2.66 3.05
N LEU A 61 6.02 -1.40 3.44
CA LEU A 61 6.55 -0.36 2.58
C LEU A 61 7.26 0.73 3.36
N SER A 62 8.14 1.43 2.67
CA SER A 62 8.74 2.66 3.16
C SER A 62 8.50 3.78 2.17
N GLY A 63 8.51 5.00 2.66
CA GLY A 63 8.25 6.15 1.82
C GLY A 63 8.54 7.45 2.53
N ILE A 64 8.16 8.52 1.87
CA ILE A 64 8.33 9.89 2.35
C ILE A 64 6.94 10.49 2.55
N VAL A 65 6.74 11.15 3.69
CA VAL A 65 5.49 11.84 3.98
C VAL A 65 5.31 13.00 3.02
N GLU A 66 4.20 13.01 2.27
CA GLU A 66 3.80 14.11 1.41
C GLU A 66 2.92 15.11 2.16
N ALA A 67 1.99 14.60 2.96
CA ALA A 67 1.08 15.40 3.75
C ALA A 67 0.64 14.61 4.98
N ALA A 68 0.41 15.33 6.09
CA ALA A 68 -0.03 14.75 7.35
C ALA A 68 -1.07 15.64 7.99
N PRO A 69 -1.92 15.08 8.90
CA PRO A 69 -2.90 15.89 9.62
C PRO A 69 -2.23 16.94 10.47
N GLU A 70 -2.89 18.06 10.66
CA GLU A 70 -2.49 19.07 11.61
C GLU A 70 -2.45 18.47 13.02
N GLY A 71 -1.39 18.76 13.78
CA GLY A 71 -1.19 18.19 15.10
C GLY A 71 -0.50 16.81 15.10
N SER A 72 -0.26 16.21 13.95
CA SER A 72 0.52 14.98 13.83
C SER A 72 1.99 15.24 14.18
N THR A 73 2.66 14.20 14.72
CA THR A 73 4.11 14.23 14.90
C THR A 73 4.86 14.04 13.60
N LEU A 74 4.20 13.51 12.56
CA LEU A 74 4.78 13.35 11.23
C LEU A 74 4.70 14.66 10.46
N ARG A 75 5.74 14.94 9.67
CA ARG A 75 5.84 16.15 8.86
C ARG A 75 6.19 15.81 7.41
N PRO A 76 5.74 16.62 6.44
CA PRO A 76 6.18 16.45 5.05
C PRO A 76 7.69 16.39 4.94
N GLY A 77 8.20 15.42 4.20
CA GLY A 77 9.63 15.17 4.05
C GLY A 77 10.19 14.09 4.97
N ASP A 78 9.45 13.67 6.00
CA ASP A 78 9.89 12.59 6.89
C ASP A 78 9.96 11.26 6.13
N THR A 79 11.02 10.49 6.39
CA THR A 79 11.14 9.13 5.90
C THR A 79 10.52 8.19 6.92
N VAL A 80 9.60 7.35 6.46
CA VAL A 80 8.84 6.46 7.33
C VAL A 80 8.74 5.06 6.72
N TYR A 81 8.41 4.08 7.53
CA TYR A 81 8.00 2.78 7.07
C TYR A 81 6.68 2.39 7.72
N VAL A 82 5.94 1.51 7.05
CA VAL A 82 4.63 1.07 7.52
C VAL A 82 4.72 -0.37 8.01
N MET A 83 4.30 -0.60 9.25
CA MET A 83 4.15 -1.93 9.85
C MET A 83 2.64 -2.15 10.01
N PRO A 84 2.02 -3.01 9.19
CA PRO A 84 0.56 -3.18 9.22
C PRO A 84 0.07 -4.13 10.32
N TYR A 85 0.93 -4.52 11.21
CA TYR A 85 0.62 -5.49 12.27
C TYR A 85 0.25 -4.83 13.57
#